data_9323cef289e61cdaa8f544c0dcef8a82
#
_entry.id   9323cef289e61cdaa8f544c0dcef8a82
#
_cell.length_a   1.000
_cell.length_b   1.000
_cell.length_c   1.000
_cell.angle_alpha   90.00
_cell.angle_beta   90.00
_cell.angle_gamma   90.00
#
_symmetry.space_group_name_H-M   'P 1'
#
loop_
_entity.id
_entity.type
_entity.pdbx_description
1 polymer ?
#
loop_
_entity_poly.entity_id
_entity_poly.type
_entity_poly.pdbx_seq_one_letter_code
_entity_poly.pdbx_strand_id
1 'polypeptide(L)'
;GVGTIDISPEEWDKIIDFVATNLKPHGYDMICTDGFIAMLATDNSGYMTQYGSISLKDLVAKCKAKGLKLGVYDNPLWIHGPRDTKIEGTDYTFGNLYYNGSTQVVNPGVDDMWFHWIVAENPGAKEYIDGFFKHYKELGVEFIRMDFLSWYEDGKDRGMGVVGRGYGRESYARAMAYIGEAAKKYGIFTSLVMPHNFNDAEIEARYGNMMRIVCDTGGGGWWHTSAQDKGKSYANWPNCMNQFDGFTYWSHLSGRNKIILDGDFIRLNKCDTDAERETVISLQLMAGGPVAAADQYTTIGNNLKFYVNDELLALNKDGFVGKPLSDKLGDKKNEIWYGKMTNGDYVVGLFNRSDNTASVSVKLSDIGISGEKNVRDLWKHTDEGKASVVSANIPAHGCKIVKLSDQ
;
A
#
# COMPACT_ATOMS: atom_id res chain seq x y z
N GLY A 1 -3.61 15.67 1.32
CA GLY A 1 -2.86 16.51 0.42
C GLY A 1 -1.39 16.41 0.76
N VAL A 2 -0.68 15.85 -0.14
CA VAL A 2 0.76 15.73 0.01
C VAL A 2 1.35 17.09 -0.32
N GLY A 3 1.46 17.93 0.67
CA GLY A 3 2.26 19.13 0.55
C GLY A 3 3.72 18.82 0.83
N THR A 4 4.60 19.70 0.42
CA THR A 4 5.99 19.69 0.86
C THR A 4 6.03 20.02 2.35
N ILE A 5 5.87 19.00 3.19
CA ILE A 5 5.94 19.17 4.65
C ILE A 5 7.36 18.80 5.06
N ASP A 6 8.06 19.77 5.59
CA ASP A 6 9.36 19.54 6.22
C ASP A 6 9.13 19.23 7.70
N ILE A 7 9.44 18.01 8.09
CA ILE A 7 9.28 17.54 9.47
C ILE A 7 10.63 17.69 10.18
N SER A 8 10.66 18.50 11.25
CA SER A 8 11.87 18.71 12.02
C SER A 8 12.31 17.43 12.73
N PRO A 9 13.60 17.29 13.07
CA PRO A 9 14.08 16.15 13.86
C PRO A 9 13.33 15.99 15.19
N GLU A 10 12.97 17.09 15.84
CA GLU A 10 12.22 17.09 17.10
C GLU A 10 10.79 16.59 16.90
N GLU A 11 10.16 16.95 15.80
CA GLU A 11 8.82 16.45 15.46
C GLU A 11 8.85 14.97 15.10
N TRP A 12 9.91 14.52 14.43
CA TRP A 12 10.13 13.09 14.20
C TRP A 12 10.22 12.30 15.51
N ASP A 13 10.91 12.83 16.52
CA ASP A 13 10.97 12.18 17.83
C ASP A 13 9.58 11.98 18.43
N LYS A 14 8.71 12.96 18.33
CA LYS A 14 7.32 12.85 18.82
C LYS A 14 6.51 11.82 18.06
N ILE A 15 6.63 11.78 16.73
CA ILE A 15 5.95 10.80 15.88
C ILE A 15 6.42 9.39 16.23
N ILE A 16 7.73 9.19 16.32
CA ILE A 16 8.34 7.89 16.62
C ILE A 16 7.94 7.43 18.03
N ASP A 17 7.98 8.31 19.00
CA ASP A 17 7.57 7.99 20.38
C ASP A 17 6.09 7.58 20.45
N PHE A 18 5.22 8.27 19.72
CA PHE A 18 3.81 7.92 19.65
C PHE A 18 3.59 6.52 19.08
N VAL A 19 4.23 6.22 17.95
CA VAL A 19 4.12 4.90 17.31
C VAL A 19 4.70 3.81 18.19
N ALA A 20 5.85 4.03 18.79
CA ALA A 20 6.51 3.07 19.67
C ALA A 20 5.68 2.75 20.92
N THR A 21 5.01 3.76 21.48
CA THR A 21 4.22 3.63 22.71
C THR A 21 2.82 3.04 22.45
N ASN A 22 2.14 3.50 21.40
CA ASN A 22 0.72 3.23 21.21
C ASN A 22 0.41 2.18 20.12
N LEU A 23 1.28 2.01 19.15
CA LEU A 23 1.03 1.13 18.01
C LEU A 23 1.95 -0.10 17.98
N LYS A 24 3.22 0.06 18.27
CA LYS A 24 4.18 -1.04 18.26
C LYS A 24 3.77 -2.23 19.14
N PRO A 25 3.24 -2.05 20.36
CA PRO A 25 2.80 -3.18 21.18
C PRO A 25 1.73 -4.04 20.52
N HIS A 26 1.03 -3.51 19.53
CA HIS A 26 -0.02 -4.21 18.78
C HIS A 26 0.44 -4.74 17.42
N GLY A 27 1.73 -4.61 17.10
CA GLY A 27 2.32 -5.21 15.90
C GLY A 27 2.67 -4.23 14.78
N TYR A 28 2.40 -2.94 14.94
CA TYR A 28 2.86 -1.92 13.99
C TYR A 28 4.36 -1.69 14.19
N ASP A 29 5.16 -2.03 13.20
CA ASP A 29 6.61 -2.07 13.36
C ASP A 29 7.38 -1.12 12.45
N MET A 30 6.69 -0.36 11.60
CA MET A 30 7.33 0.47 10.59
C MET A 30 6.70 1.84 10.48
N ILE A 31 7.56 2.84 10.30
CA ILE A 31 7.17 4.18 9.86
C ILE A 31 7.68 4.35 8.44
N CYS A 32 6.83 4.84 7.53
CA CYS A 32 7.20 5.11 6.15
C CYS A 32 7.10 6.60 5.86
N THR A 33 8.13 7.16 5.20
CA THR A 33 8.04 8.51 4.66
C THR A 33 7.07 8.53 3.47
N ASP A 34 6.52 9.69 3.19
CA ASP A 34 5.68 9.88 2.00
C ASP A 34 6.30 10.94 1.07
N GLY A 35 5.72 11.12 -0.11
CA GLY A 35 6.33 11.87 -1.19
C GLY A 35 6.34 13.39 -1.06
N PHE A 36 7.02 14.01 -2.01
CA PHE A 36 7.12 15.45 -2.24
C PHE A 36 7.79 16.29 -1.14
N ILE A 37 8.42 15.69 -0.17
CA ILE A 37 9.38 16.37 0.69
C ILE A 37 10.71 16.40 -0.05
N ALA A 38 11.43 17.51 0.08
CA ALA A 38 12.72 17.66 -0.56
C ALA A 38 13.66 16.53 -0.14
N MET A 39 13.93 15.68 -1.08
CA MET A 39 14.82 14.54 -0.94
C MET A 39 16.13 14.89 -1.65
N LEU A 40 17.23 14.80 -0.97
CA LEU A 40 18.51 15.28 -1.46
C LEU A 40 19.57 14.18 -1.40
N ALA A 41 20.37 14.12 -2.46
CA ALA A 41 21.63 13.38 -2.45
C ALA A 41 22.72 14.34 -2.00
N THR A 42 23.32 14.09 -0.84
CA THR A 42 24.33 14.96 -0.25
C THR A 42 25.73 14.35 -0.27
N ASP A 43 25.86 13.16 -0.80
CA ASP A 43 27.14 12.49 -0.99
C ASP A 43 27.43 12.19 -2.46
N ASN A 44 28.60 11.62 -2.74
CA ASN A 44 29.03 11.32 -4.10
C ASN A 44 28.36 10.08 -4.69
N SER A 45 27.51 9.36 -3.94
CA SER A 45 26.78 8.19 -4.45
C SER A 45 25.67 8.59 -5.40
N GLY A 46 25.14 9.82 -5.25
CA GLY A 46 24.03 10.32 -6.06
C GLY A 46 22.67 9.78 -5.65
N TYR A 47 22.59 8.90 -4.67
CA TYR A 47 21.33 8.43 -4.10
C TYR A 47 20.90 9.29 -2.92
N MET A 48 19.65 9.18 -2.55
CA MET A 48 19.05 10.01 -1.51
C MET A 48 19.69 9.78 -0.16
N THR A 49 20.07 10.86 0.52
CA THR A 49 20.67 10.82 1.87
C THR A 49 19.88 11.66 2.88
N GLN A 50 18.95 12.48 2.38
CA GLN A 50 18.25 13.47 3.17
C GLN A 50 16.75 13.41 2.90
N TYR A 51 15.94 13.56 3.96
CA TYR A 51 14.50 13.72 3.86
C TYR A 51 14.12 15.02 4.57
N GLY A 52 13.96 16.09 3.79
CA GLY A 52 13.77 17.43 4.36
C GLY A 52 14.94 17.83 5.27
N SER A 53 14.64 18.19 6.50
CA SER A 53 15.62 18.66 7.49
C SER A 53 16.39 17.55 8.22
N ILE A 54 16.10 16.28 7.94
CA ILE A 54 16.77 15.17 8.62
C ILE A 54 17.50 14.27 7.64
N SER A 55 18.68 13.79 8.01
CA SER A 55 19.33 12.74 7.23
C SER A 55 18.58 11.41 7.37
N LEU A 56 18.57 10.61 6.29
CA LEU A 56 17.99 9.27 6.36
C LEU A 56 18.71 8.38 7.38
N LYS A 57 20.03 8.56 7.51
CA LYS A 57 20.83 7.85 8.51
C LYS A 57 20.33 8.14 9.93
N ASP A 58 20.07 9.40 10.25
CA ASP A 58 19.58 9.80 11.57
C ASP A 58 18.15 9.32 11.79
N LEU A 59 17.29 9.39 10.76
CA LEU A 59 15.91 8.94 10.85
C LEU A 59 15.84 7.42 11.09
N VAL A 60 16.66 6.64 10.39
CA VAL A 60 16.77 5.20 10.63
C VAL A 60 17.22 4.92 12.05
N ALA A 61 18.23 5.65 12.54
CA ALA A 61 18.76 5.48 13.91
C ALA A 61 17.69 5.80 14.96
N LYS A 62 16.91 6.86 14.76
CA LYS A 62 15.80 7.22 15.66
C LYS A 62 14.72 6.13 15.70
N CYS A 63 14.35 5.57 14.55
CA CYS A 63 13.41 4.46 14.48
C CYS A 63 13.95 3.20 15.20
N LYS A 64 15.17 2.81 14.89
CA LYS A 64 15.82 1.62 15.50
C LYS A 64 15.94 1.73 17.01
N ALA A 65 16.24 2.91 17.54
CA ALA A 65 16.33 3.14 18.99
C ALA A 65 15.02 2.83 19.72
N LYS A 66 13.89 2.89 19.02
CA LYS A 66 12.56 2.54 19.52
C LYS A 66 12.05 1.19 19.00
N GLY A 67 12.90 0.41 18.36
CA GLY A 67 12.53 -0.90 17.83
C GLY A 67 11.64 -0.86 16.60
N LEU A 68 11.67 0.24 15.85
CA LEU A 68 10.88 0.43 14.64
C LEU A 68 11.77 0.39 13.40
N LYS A 69 11.17 0.01 12.27
CA LYS A 69 11.77 0.05 10.95
C LYS A 69 11.43 1.36 10.25
N LEU A 70 12.28 1.77 9.31
CA LEU A 70 11.96 2.86 8.40
C LEU A 70 11.68 2.32 7.01
N GLY A 71 10.52 2.69 6.44
CA GLY A 71 10.24 2.61 5.02
C GLY A 71 10.44 3.98 4.38
N VAL A 72 10.80 4.01 3.09
CA VAL A 72 11.08 5.25 2.38
C VAL A 72 10.29 5.33 1.08
N TYR A 73 9.76 6.52 0.82
CA TYR A 73 9.17 6.88 -0.46
C TYR A 73 10.28 7.34 -1.39
N ASP A 74 10.60 6.55 -2.37
CA ASP A 74 11.56 6.85 -3.43
C ASP A 74 11.32 5.90 -4.61
N ASN A 75 11.92 6.20 -5.77
CA ASN A 75 11.76 5.36 -6.94
C ASN A 75 13.13 5.14 -7.58
N PRO A 76 13.56 3.87 -7.77
CA PRO A 76 14.84 3.55 -8.40
C PRO A 76 14.95 3.99 -9.87
N LEU A 77 13.83 4.40 -10.48
CA LEU A 77 13.80 4.92 -11.84
C LEU A 77 14.04 6.44 -11.90
N TRP A 78 14.13 7.10 -10.74
CA TRP A 78 14.46 8.54 -10.67
C TRP A 78 15.95 8.75 -10.45
N ILE A 79 16.50 9.79 -11.09
CA ILE A 79 17.88 10.22 -10.88
C ILE A 79 17.87 11.50 -10.05
N HIS A 80 18.56 11.46 -8.91
CA HIS A 80 18.66 12.60 -8.00
C HIS A 80 20.04 13.24 -7.96
N GLY A 81 21.07 12.50 -8.37
CA GLY A 81 22.44 12.93 -8.28
C GLY A 81 22.95 13.65 -9.55
N PRO A 82 24.16 14.23 -9.49
CA PRO A 82 24.80 14.85 -10.63
C PRO A 82 25.03 13.87 -11.77
N ARG A 83 24.97 14.38 -13.00
CA ARG A 83 25.12 13.57 -14.23
C ARG A 83 26.48 12.88 -14.36
N ASP A 84 27.51 13.46 -13.82
CA ASP A 84 28.86 12.93 -13.88
C ASP A 84 29.15 11.91 -12.77
N THR A 85 28.20 11.63 -11.91
CA THR A 85 28.30 10.60 -10.90
C THR A 85 28.50 9.25 -11.57
N LYS A 86 29.56 8.54 -11.18
CA LYS A 86 29.86 7.21 -11.72
C LYS A 86 28.91 6.17 -11.14
N ILE A 87 28.44 5.27 -12.00
CA ILE A 87 27.66 4.11 -11.56
C ILE A 87 28.63 3.04 -11.12
N GLU A 88 28.54 2.61 -9.85
CA GLU A 88 29.44 1.62 -9.27
C GLU A 88 29.49 0.35 -10.11
N GLY A 89 30.69 -0.14 -10.36
CA GLY A 89 30.93 -1.35 -11.13
C GLY A 89 30.83 -1.18 -12.64
N THR A 90 30.73 0.05 -13.13
CA THR A 90 30.63 0.34 -14.58
C THR A 90 31.55 1.51 -14.98
N ASP A 91 31.70 1.68 -16.29
CA ASP A 91 32.35 2.87 -16.88
C ASP A 91 31.33 3.97 -17.23
N TYR A 92 30.09 3.77 -16.88
CA TYR A 92 28.99 4.71 -17.16
C TYR A 92 28.73 5.69 -16.03
N THR A 93 28.10 6.78 -16.36
CA THR A 93 27.67 7.81 -15.41
C THR A 93 26.14 7.91 -15.40
N PHE A 94 25.58 8.61 -14.42
CA PHE A 94 24.15 8.87 -14.35
C PHE A 94 23.64 9.55 -15.63
N GLY A 95 24.45 10.43 -16.24
CA GLY A 95 24.11 11.08 -17.49
C GLY A 95 23.86 10.12 -18.67
N ASN A 96 24.47 8.94 -18.65
CA ASN A 96 24.25 7.93 -19.68
C ASN A 96 22.89 7.26 -19.57
N LEU A 97 22.18 7.41 -18.45
CA LEU A 97 20.89 6.75 -18.21
C LEU A 97 19.69 7.51 -18.77
N TYR A 98 19.86 8.80 -19.10
CA TYR A 98 18.79 9.60 -19.66
C TYR A 98 18.46 9.22 -21.09
N TYR A 99 17.28 9.59 -21.55
CA TYR A 99 16.87 9.36 -22.92
C TYR A 99 17.89 9.97 -23.92
N ASN A 100 18.42 9.15 -24.81
CA ASN A 100 19.51 9.51 -25.73
C ASN A 100 20.73 10.14 -25.04
N GLY A 101 20.98 9.80 -23.79
CA GLY A 101 22.05 10.41 -23.00
C GLY A 101 21.83 11.89 -22.66
N SER A 102 20.62 12.40 -22.90
CA SER A 102 20.24 13.78 -22.63
C SER A 102 19.55 13.90 -21.27
N THR A 103 19.83 14.99 -20.58
CA THR A 103 19.15 15.23 -19.31
C THR A 103 17.84 15.88 -19.43
N GLN A 104 17.51 16.39 -20.56
CA GLN A 104 16.59 17.48 -20.54
C GLN A 104 15.31 17.22 -21.24
N VAL A 105 14.29 17.72 -20.67
CA VAL A 105 13.05 18.04 -21.31
C VAL A 105 13.35 19.03 -22.46
N VAL A 106 13.20 18.55 -23.67
CA VAL A 106 13.41 19.37 -24.87
C VAL A 106 12.12 20.03 -25.29
N ASN A 107 11.01 19.36 -25.06
CA ASN A 107 9.69 19.80 -25.48
C ASN A 107 8.68 19.55 -24.36
N PRO A 108 8.22 20.60 -23.68
CA PRO A 108 7.18 20.44 -22.65
C PRO A 108 5.95 19.75 -23.25
N GLY A 109 5.46 18.72 -22.61
CA GLY A 109 4.39 17.88 -23.10
C GLY A 109 4.82 16.66 -23.86
N VAL A 110 6.13 16.51 -24.15
CA VAL A 110 6.72 15.32 -24.77
C VAL A 110 7.77 14.69 -23.88
N ASP A 111 8.51 15.51 -23.14
CA ASP A 111 9.57 15.08 -22.24
C ASP A 111 9.10 15.09 -20.78
N ASP A 112 9.94 14.57 -19.89
CA ASP A 112 9.62 14.39 -18.48
C ASP A 112 9.47 15.74 -17.77
N MET A 113 8.34 15.96 -17.15
CA MET A 113 8.02 17.25 -16.51
C MET A 113 8.49 17.34 -15.06
N TRP A 114 8.42 16.23 -14.33
CA TRP A 114 8.57 16.23 -12.87
C TRP A 114 9.78 15.46 -12.40
N PHE A 115 10.15 14.41 -13.11
CA PHE A 115 11.18 13.47 -12.69
C PHE A 115 12.21 13.30 -13.81
N HIS A 116 13.45 13.06 -13.42
CA HIS A 116 14.49 12.63 -14.35
C HIS A 116 14.51 11.11 -14.35
N TRP A 117 13.88 10.52 -15.34
CA TRP A 117 13.76 9.05 -15.44
C TRP A 117 15.01 8.43 -16.07
N ILE A 118 15.38 7.26 -15.58
CA ILE A 118 16.35 6.41 -16.29
C ILE A 118 15.65 5.69 -17.45
N VAL A 119 16.41 5.35 -18.49
CA VAL A 119 15.96 4.46 -19.55
C VAL A 119 16.48 3.05 -19.26
N ALA A 120 15.57 2.10 -19.06
CA ALA A 120 15.94 0.76 -18.61
C ALA A 120 16.87 0.02 -19.59
N GLU A 121 16.81 0.33 -20.88
CA GLU A 121 17.65 -0.26 -21.92
C GLU A 121 19.05 0.33 -21.99
N ASN A 122 19.30 1.45 -21.33
CA ASN A 122 20.60 2.10 -21.42
C ASN A 122 21.66 1.30 -20.64
N PRO A 123 22.90 1.28 -21.15
CA PRO A 123 23.99 0.64 -20.40
C PRO A 123 24.16 1.29 -19.02
N GLY A 124 24.30 0.45 -18.00
CA GLY A 124 24.41 0.91 -16.61
C GLY A 124 23.10 1.01 -15.86
N ALA A 125 21.94 0.90 -16.53
CA ALA A 125 20.63 1.00 -15.86
C ALA A 125 20.42 -0.08 -14.80
N LYS A 126 20.76 -1.32 -15.11
CA LYS A 126 20.67 -2.44 -14.15
C LYS A 126 21.52 -2.19 -12.91
N GLU A 127 22.76 -1.76 -13.12
CA GLU A 127 23.72 -1.48 -12.04
C GLU A 127 23.31 -0.27 -11.21
N TYR A 128 22.70 0.74 -11.82
CA TYR A 128 22.14 1.90 -11.11
C TYR A 128 21.01 1.45 -10.16
N ILE A 129 20.10 0.62 -10.65
CA ILE A 129 19.00 0.09 -9.84
C ILE A 129 19.54 -0.80 -8.71
N ASP A 130 20.51 -1.66 -9.00
CA ASP A 130 21.19 -2.46 -7.97
C ASP A 130 21.80 -1.56 -6.89
N GLY A 131 22.52 -0.52 -7.29
CA GLY A 131 23.13 0.46 -6.38
C GLY A 131 22.10 1.21 -5.53
N PHE A 132 20.92 1.50 -6.07
CA PHE A 132 19.82 2.11 -5.33
C PHE A 132 19.39 1.23 -4.13
N PHE A 133 19.14 -0.04 -4.37
CA PHE A 133 18.73 -0.97 -3.31
C PHE A 133 19.87 -1.27 -2.35
N LYS A 134 21.09 -1.39 -2.84
CA LYS A 134 22.29 -1.51 -1.99
C LYS A 134 22.42 -0.33 -1.03
N HIS A 135 22.27 0.89 -1.54
CA HIS A 135 22.31 2.12 -0.74
C HIS A 135 21.30 2.11 0.40
N TYR A 136 20.06 1.77 0.11
CA TYR A 136 19.02 1.69 1.13
C TYR A 136 19.24 0.54 2.11
N LYS A 137 19.73 -0.59 1.65
CA LYS A 137 20.12 -1.70 2.54
C LYS A 137 21.19 -1.28 3.52
N GLU A 138 22.21 -0.58 3.06
CA GLU A 138 23.31 -0.07 3.89
C GLU A 138 22.82 0.98 4.91
N LEU A 139 21.82 1.79 4.55
CA LEU A 139 21.17 2.71 5.49
C LEU A 139 20.31 1.98 6.54
N GLY A 140 19.91 0.74 6.29
CA GLY A 140 19.01 -0.01 7.17
C GLY A 140 17.55 0.14 6.83
N VAL A 141 17.21 0.55 5.62
CA VAL A 141 15.85 0.63 5.09
C VAL A 141 15.46 -0.72 4.51
N GLU A 142 14.27 -1.19 4.82
CA GLU A 142 13.77 -2.50 4.37
C GLU A 142 12.51 -2.44 3.51
N PHE A 143 12.00 -1.24 3.24
CA PHE A 143 10.74 -1.02 2.53
C PHE A 143 10.86 0.23 1.66
N ILE A 144 10.55 0.10 0.37
CA ILE A 144 10.54 1.23 -0.59
C ILE A 144 9.16 1.33 -1.24
N ARG A 145 8.55 2.51 -1.11
CA ARG A 145 7.29 2.86 -1.75
C ARG A 145 7.60 3.65 -3.02
N MET A 146 7.36 3.03 -4.18
CA MET A 146 7.72 3.55 -5.50
C MET A 146 6.49 4.12 -6.20
N ASP A 147 6.44 5.42 -6.37
CA ASP A 147 5.29 6.11 -6.95
C ASP A 147 5.49 6.49 -8.42
N PHE A 148 4.40 6.87 -9.06
CA PHE A 148 4.33 7.37 -10.44
C PHE A 148 4.77 6.36 -11.51
N LEU A 149 4.65 5.08 -11.25
CA LEU A 149 5.08 4.03 -12.18
C LEU A 149 4.36 4.10 -13.54
N SER A 150 3.08 4.47 -13.54
CA SER A 150 2.31 4.64 -14.78
C SER A 150 2.85 5.78 -15.67
N TRP A 151 3.41 6.82 -15.08
CA TRP A 151 4.02 7.90 -15.83
C TRP A 151 5.26 7.44 -16.59
N TYR A 152 6.03 6.55 -15.98
CA TYR A 152 7.18 5.94 -16.67
C TYR A 152 6.72 5.17 -17.91
N GLU A 153 5.66 4.39 -17.77
CA GLU A 153 5.17 3.53 -18.85
C GLU A 153 4.55 4.32 -20.01
N ASP A 154 3.57 5.19 -19.74
CA ASP A 154 2.81 5.84 -20.79
C ASP A 154 3.01 7.35 -20.92
N GLY A 155 3.68 7.98 -19.97
CA GLY A 155 3.93 9.42 -19.99
C GLY A 155 2.69 10.28 -19.81
N LYS A 156 1.62 9.73 -19.26
CA LYS A 156 0.35 10.42 -19.08
C LYS A 156 -0.15 10.32 -17.65
N ASP A 157 -0.73 11.42 -17.19
CA ASP A 157 -1.51 11.47 -15.98
C ASP A 157 -3.00 11.56 -16.33
N ARG A 158 -3.81 10.88 -15.54
CA ARG A 158 -5.27 10.84 -15.78
C ARG A 158 -5.91 12.24 -15.69
N GLY A 159 -5.42 13.09 -14.78
CA GLY A 159 -5.97 14.43 -14.57
C GLY A 159 -5.28 15.52 -15.38
N MET A 160 -3.98 15.39 -15.59
CA MET A 160 -3.14 16.43 -16.22
C MET A 160 -2.82 16.20 -17.70
N GLY A 161 -3.06 14.98 -18.21
CA GLY A 161 -2.70 14.63 -19.57
C GLY A 161 -1.23 14.24 -19.69
N VAL A 162 -0.54 14.71 -20.74
CA VAL A 162 0.87 14.36 -20.99
C VAL A 162 1.76 14.98 -19.92
N VAL A 163 2.55 14.15 -19.24
CA VAL A 163 3.48 14.54 -18.17
C VAL A 163 4.91 14.11 -18.45
N GLY A 164 5.13 13.31 -19.47
CA GLY A 164 6.45 12.84 -19.84
C GLY A 164 6.45 12.09 -21.15
N ARG A 165 7.58 11.49 -21.45
CA ARG A 165 7.84 10.79 -22.70
C ARG A 165 7.04 9.49 -22.82
N GLY A 166 6.94 8.74 -21.73
CA GLY A 166 6.43 7.38 -21.77
C GLY A 166 7.40 6.41 -22.45
N TYR A 167 7.93 5.47 -21.70
CA TYR A 167 8.97 4.56 -22.22
C TYR A 167 8.40 3.25 -22.73
N GLY A 168 7.11 3.03 -22.51
CA GLY A 168 6.38 1.89 -23.03
C GLY A 168 6.39 0.66 -22.13
N ARG A 169 5.54 -0.30 -22.47
CA ARG A 169 5.31 -1.53 -21.68
C ARG A 169 6.56 -2.40 -21.58
N GLU A 170 7.33 -2.52 -22.66
CA GLU A 170 8.54 -3.31 -22.69
C GLU A 170 9.63 -2.76 -21.76
N SER A 171 9.88 -1.44 -21.81
CA SER A 171 10.80 -0.76 -20.90
C SER A 171 10.35 -0.87 -19.45
N TYR A 172 9.04 -0.71 -19.19
CA TYR A 172 8.47 -0.89 -17.87
C TYR A 172 8.70 -2.31 -17.33
N ALA A 173 8.46 -3.32 -18.15
CA ALA A 173 8.70 -4.71 -17.78
C ALA A 173 10.16 -4.97 -17.45
N ARG A 174 11.08 -4.44 -18.24
CA ARG A 174 12.53 -4.56 -18.02
C ARG A 174 12.94 -3.85 -16.72
N ALA A 175 12.46 -2.63 -16.52
CA ALA A 175 12.71 -1.88 -15.28
C ALA A 175 12.21 -2.63 -14.05
N MET A 176 11.00 -3.17 -14.11
CA MET A 176 10.42 -3.92 -13.01
C MET A 176 11.17 -5.23 -12.73
N ALA A 177 11.69 -5.89 -13.76
CA ALA A 177 12.54 -7.07 -13.58
C ALA A 177 13.84 -6.73 -12.85
N TYR A 178 14.49 -5.63 -13.21
CA TYR A 178 15.70 -5.16 -12.52
C TYR A 178 15.38 -4.78 -11.06
N ILE A 179 14.27 -4.12 -10.83
CA ILE A 179 13.81 -3.74 -9.50
C ILE A 179 13.55 -4.99 -8.63
N GLY A 180 12.79 -5.93 -9.14
CA GLY A 180 12.45 -7.16 -8.41
C GLY A 180 13.69 -7.99 -8.07
N GLU A 181 14.62 -8.13 -9.00
CA GLU A 181 15.88 -8.84 -8.79
C GLU A 181 16.74 -8.18 -7.71
N ALA A 182 16.93 -6.86 -7.80
CA ALA A 182 17.73 -6.10 -6.84
C ALA A 182 17.07 -6.07 -5.45
N ALA A 183 15.78 -5.82 -5.39
CA ALA A 183 15.05 -5.81 -4.13
C ALA A 183 15.15 -7.16 -3.40
N LYS A 184 15.00 -8.25 -4.11
CA LYS A 184 15.16 -9.60 -3.56
C LYS A 184 16.58 -9.84 -3.05
N LYS A 185 17.58 -9.43 -3.82
CA LYS A 185 19.00 -9.57 -3.47
C LYS A 185 19.33 -8.87 -2.15
N TYR A 186 18.78 -7.68 -1.93
CA TYR A 186 19.05 -6.88 -0.74
C TYR A 186 18.01 -7.01 0.37
N GLY A 187 16.99 -7.85 0.18
CA GLY A 187 15.96 -8.10 1.18
C GLY A 187 15.06 -6.89 1.44
N ILE A 188 14.75 -6.11 0.40
CA ILE A 188 13.90 -4.93 0.49
C ILE A 188 12.52 -5.23 -0.06
N PHE A 189 11.49 -4.90 0.71
CA PHE A 189 10.10 -5.01 0.32
C PHE A 189 9.70 -3.83 -0.58
N THR A 190 9.07 -4.13 -1.71
CA THR A 190 8.65 -3.11 -2.67
C THR A 190 7.14 -2.90 -2.65
N SER A 191 6.73 -1.64 -2.56
CA SER A 191 5.35 -1.19 -2.64
C SER A 191 5.16 -0.37 -3.93
N LEU A 192 4.33 -0.89 -4.83
CA LEU A 192 4.12 -0.29 -6.15
C LEU A 192 2.95 0.68 -6.09
N VAL A 193 3.18 1.92 -6.48
CA VAL A 193 2.16 2.97 -6.49
C VAL A 193 1.96 3.51 -7.90
N MET A 194 0.73 3.82 -8.24
CA MET A 194 0.32 4.20 -9.59
C MET A 194 0.73 3.21 -10.68
N PRO A 195 0.66 1.89 -10.47
CA PRO A 195 0.87 0.95 -11.56
C PRO A 195 -0.35 0.93 -12.48
N HIS A 196 -0.15 0.63 -13.76
CA HIS A 196 -1.28 0.51 -14.69
C HIS A 196 -2.06 -0.80 -14.52
N ASN A 197 -1.40 -1.82 -14.04
CA ASN A 197 -1.98 -3.15 -13.84
C ASN A 197 -2.54 -3.78 -15.13
N PHE A 198 -2.00 -3.43 -16.28
CA PHE A 198 -2.36 -4.06 -17.55
C PHE A 198 -2.12 -5.57 -17.54
N ASN A 199 -2.83 -6.29 -18.40
CA ASN A 199 -2.71 -7.74 -18.52
C ASN A 199 -2.83 -8.44 -17.19
N ASP A 200 -3.85 -8.07 -16.42
CA ASP A 200 -4.13 -8.67 -15.11
C ASP A 200 -2.98 -8.46 -14.10
N ALA A 201 -2.33 -7.31 -14.18
CA ALA A 201 -1.19 -6.94 -13.33
C ALA A 201 -0.04 -7.97 -13.38
N GLU A 202 0.20 -8.57 -14.53
CA GLU A 202 1.20 -9.66 -14.69
C GLU A 202 2.61 -9.23 -14.28
N ILE A 203 3.02 -7.99 -14.62
CA ILE A 203 4.34 -7.46 -14.27
C ILE A 203 4.42 -7.19 -12.77
N GLU A 204 3.41 -6.52 -12.23
CA GLU A 204 3.35 -6.15 -10.82
C GLU A 204 3.31 -7.39 -9.92
N ALA A 205 2.48 -8.36 -10.26
CA ALA A 205 2.37 -9.61 -9.51
C ALA A 205 3.66 -10.45 -9.57
N ARG A 206 4.41 -10.36 -10.66
CA ARG A 206 5.65 -11.11 -10.83
C ARG A 206 6.82 -10.51 -10.06
N TYR A 207 6.94 -9.18 -10.04
CA TYR A 207 8.14 -8.51 -9.56
C TYR A 207 7.95 -7.69 -8.28
N GLY A 208 6.72 -7.31 -7.92
CA GLY A 208 6.41 -6.52 -6.73
C GLY A 208 5.94 -7.37 -5.56
N ASN A 209 6.02 -6.80 -4.36
CA ASN A 209 5.52 -7.42 -3.15
C ASN A 209 4.12 -6.91 -2.77
N MET A 210 3.84 -5.65 -3.07
CA MET A 210 2.57 -4.99 -2.80
C MET A 210 2.26 -4.02 -3.94
N MET A 211 0.98 -3.90 -4.29
CA MET A 211 0.55 -2.93 -5.31
C MET A 211 -0.69 -2.17 -4.86
N ARG A 212 -0.71 -0.89 -5.18
CA ARG A 212 -1.88 -0.03 -4.96
C ARG A 212 -3.00 -0.40 -5.93
N ILE A 213 -4.22 -0.57 -5.40
CA ILE A 213 -5.39 -1.01 -6.19
C ILE A 213 -6.50 0.05 -6.26
N VAL A 214 -6.25 1.22 -5.73
CA VAL A 214 -7.22 2.30 -5.63
C VAL A 214 -6.52 3.65 -5.83
N CYS A 215 -7.25 4.67 -6.29
CA CYS A 215 -6.73 6.03 -6.35
C CYS A 215 -6.45 6.57 -4.93
N ASP A 216 -5.77 7.72 -4.86
CA ASP A 216 -5.41 8.31 -3.57
C ASP A 216 -6.62 8.51 -2.67
N THR A 217 -6.54 7.91 -1.49
CA THR A 217 -7.57 8.03 -0.44
C THR A 217 -7.20 9.12 0.58
N GLY A 218 -6.28 10.00 0.22
CA GLY A 218 -5.73 11.02 1.11
C GLY A 218 -6.75 11.90 1.82
N GLY A 219 -7.93 12.07 1.22
CA GLY A 219 -9.07 12.72 1.86
C GLY A 219 -9.72 11.88 2.94
N GLY A 220 -9.55 10.56 2.88
CA GLY A 220 -10.18 9.60 3.80
C GLY A 220 -11.70 9.59 3.70
N GLY A 221 -12.34 8.97 4.70
CA GLY A 221 -13.79 8.94 4.82
C GLY A 221 -14.47 7.91 3.93
N TRP A 222 -15.80 7.86 4.06
CA TRP A 222 -16.62 6.86 3.36
C TRP A 222 -16.59 7.02 1.84
N TRP A 223 -16.42 8.25 1.37
CA TRP A 223 -16.33 8.53 -0.07
C TRP A 223 -15.20 7.71 -0.72
N HIS A 224 -14.02 7.73 -0.13
CA HIS A 224 -12.87 6.98 -0.63
C HIS A 224 -12.90 5.50 -0.26
N THR A 225 -13.61 5.13 0.80
CA THR A 225 -13.74 3.73 1.19
C THR A 225 -14.65 2.96 0.27
N SER A 226 -15.82 3.51 -0.09
CA SER A 226 -16.87 2.76 -0.77
C SER A 226 -17.68 3.53 -1.79
N ALA A 227 -17.91 4.82 -1.60
CA ALA A 227 -18.97 5.54 -2.35
C ALA A 227 -18.51 6.11 -3.69
N GLN A 228 -17.23 6.52 -3.82
CA GLN A 228 -16.74 7.14 -5.04
C GLN A 228 -16.75 6.15 -6.20
N ASP A 229 -17.48 6.48 -7.25
CA ASP A 229 -17.63 5.66 -8.47
C ASP A 229 -17.89 4.17 -8.18
N LYS A 230 -18.75 3.92 -7.22
CA LYS A 230 -19.11 2.58 -6.77
C LYS A 230 -19.56 1.69 -7.93
N GLY A 231 -18.97 0.50 -7.98
CA GLY A 231 -19.28 -0.50 -9.00
C GLY A 231 -18.55 -0.29 -10.33
N LYS A 232 -17.58 0.63 -10.38
CA LYS A 232 -16.83 0.92 -11.61
C LYS A 232 -15.35 0.61 -11.44
N SER A 233 -14.75 0.12 -12.51
CA SER A 233 -13.32 -0.02 -12.69
C SER A 233 -12.83 0.88 -13.83
N TYR A 234 -11.54 1.15 -13.88
CA TYR A 234 -10.92 1.97 -14.90
C TYR A 234 -9.87 1.17 -15.68
N ALA A 235 -9.74 1.45 -16.97
CA ALA A 235 -8.74 0.80 -17.82
C ALA A 235 -7.31 1.23 -17.50
N ASN A 236 -7.15 2.43 -16.97
CA ASN A 236 -5.84 3.01 -16.59
C ASN A 236 -5.78 3.18 -15.08
N TRP A 237 -4.56 3.26 -14.55
CA TRP A 237 -4.39 3.54 -13.13
C TRP A 237 -5.07 4.87 -12.73
N PRO A 238 -5.66 4.94 -11.53
CA PRO A 238 -5.99 3.82 -10.66
C PRO A 238 -7.18 3.03 -11.20
N ASN A 239 -7.18 1.73 -10.98
CA ASN A 239 -8.23 0.86 -11.49
C ASN A 239 -9.60 1.13 -10.89
N CYS A 240 -9.65 1.48 -9.62
CA CYS A 240 -10.87 1.80 -8.90
C CYS A 240 -10.72 3.12 -8.15
N MET A 241 -11.84 3.77 -7.85
CA MET A 241 -11.86 5.05 -7.15
C MET A 241 -12.19 4.90 -5.66
N ASN A 242 -12.51 3.70 -5.21
CA ASN A 242 -12.74 3.41 -3.79
C ASN A 242 -12.05 2.11 -3.39
N GLN A 243 -11.74 2.01 -2.12
CA GLN A 243 -10.98 0.88 -1.56
C GLN A 243 -11.74 -0.43 -1.73
N PHE A 244 -13.03 -0.43 -1.48
CA PHE A 244 -13.85 -1.63 -1.49
C PHE A 244 -13.87 -2.30 -2.87
N ASP A 245 -14.12 -1.52 -3.90
CA ASP A 245 -14.11 -2.03 -5.28
C ASP A 245 -12.71 -2.44 -5.72
N GLY A 246 -11.68 -1.72 -5.29
CA GLY A 246 -10.30 -2.09 -5.58
C GLY A 246 -9.93 -3.46 -5.02
N PHE A 247 -10.22 -3.71 -3.76
CA PHE A 247 -9.98 -5.01 -3.15
C PHE A 247 -10.81 -6.12 -3.82
N THR A 248 -12.05 -5.84 -4.13
CA THR A 248 -12.95 -6.80 -4.78
C THR A 248 -12.45 -7.18 -6.17
N TYR A 249 -12.14 -6.18 -6.99
CA TYR A 249 -11.73 -6.38 -8.38
C TYR A 249 -10.43 -7.19 -8.50
N TRP A 250 -9.45 -6.93 -7.62
CA TRP A 250 -8.14 -7.57 -7.66
C TRP A 250 -7.99 -8.77 -6.73
N SER A 251 -9.06 -9.19 -6.06
CA SER A 251 -9.02 -10.28 -5.07
C SER A 251 -8.50 -11.61 -5.63
N HIS A 252 -8.63 -11.85 -6.94
CA HIS A 252 -8.13 -13.07 -7.57
C HIS A 252 -6.60 -13.16 -7.58
N LEU A 253 -5.88 -12.04 -7.44
CA LEU A 253 -4.42 -12.02 -7.40
C LEU A 253 -3.85 -12.15 -5.98
N SER A 254 -4.64 -11.82 -4.96
CA SER A 254 -4.18 -11.87 -3.58
C SER A 254 -4.17 -13.31 -3.04
N GLY A 255 -3.50 -13.51 -1.93
CA GLY A 255 -3.41 -14.81 -1.25
C GLY A 255 -2.15 -14.90 -0.41
N ARG A 256 -2.05 -15.97 0.38
CA ARG A 256 -0.84 -16.22 1.15
C ARG A 256 0.35 -16.36 0.21
N ASN A 257 1.44 -15.65 0.52
CA ASN A 257 2.68 -15.63 -0.27
C ASN A 257 2.49 -15.11 -1.70
N LYS A 258 1.42 -14.38 -1.94
CA LYS A 258 1.15 -13.67 -3.21
C LYS A 258 1.25 -12.17 -2.99
N ILE A 259 1.09 -11.42 -4.08
CA ILE A 259 1.13 -9.95 -3.99
C ILE A 259 0.08 -9.42 -3.01
N ILE A 260 0.48 -8.46 -2.21
CA ILE A 260 -0.41 -7.79 -1.25
C ILE A 260 -1.13 -6.65 -1.98
N LEU A 261 -2.44 -6.58 -1.81
CA LEU A 261 -3.26 -5.49 -2.33
C LEU A 261 -3.24 -4.32 -1.33
N ASP A 262 -2.87 -3.15 -1.80
CA ASP A 262 -2.76 -1.95 -0.98
C ASP A 262 -3.97 -1.05 -1.19
N GLY A 263 -4.80 -0.94 -0.17
CA GLY A 263 -5.97 -0.07 -0.15
C GLY A 263 -5.68 1.37 0.25
N ASP A 264 -4.39 1.76 0.27
CA ASP A 264 -3.93 3.09 0.61
C ASP A 264 -4.10 3.46 2.10
N PHE A 265 -3.85 4.69 2.44
CA PHE A 265 -3.82 5.22 3.79
C PHE A 265 -5.18 5.26 4.45
N ILE A 266 -5.18 5.10 5.77
CA ILE A 266 -6.37 5.21 6.61
C ILE A 266 -6.30 6.51 7.41
N ARG A 267 -7.38 7.31 7.34
CA ARG A 267 -7.58 8.51 8.14
C ARG A 267 -8.95 8.44 8.80
N LEU A 268 -8.99 7.87 10.00
CA LEU A 268 -10.26 7.63 10.70
C LEU A 268 -10.96 8.93 11.14
N ASN A 269 -10.20 10.01 11.32
CA ASN A 269 -10.78 11.31 11.63
C ASN A 269 -11.63 11.90 10.48
N LYS A 270 -11.54 11.33 9.28
CA LYS A 270 -12.34 11.71 8.12
C LYS A 270 -13.65 10.91 8.00
N CYS A 271 -13.81 9.86 8.79
CA CYS A 271 -15.06 9.11 8.86
C CYS A 271 -16.09 9.82 9.74
N ASP A 272 -17.36 9.71 9.37
CA ASP A 272 -18.45 10.36 10.11
C ASP A 272 -18.98 9.50 11.24
N THR A 273 -18.85 8.18 11.16
CA THR A 273 -19.41 7.24 12.15
C THR A 273 -18.40 6.19 12.58
N ASP A 274 -18.61 5.61 13.75
CA ASP A 274 -17.81 4.47 14.22
C ASP A 274 -18.03 3.23 13.36
N ALA A 275 -19.23 3.06 12.81
CA ALA A 275 -19.50 1.99 11.85
C ALA A 275 -18.57 2.08 10.64
N GLU A 276 -18.36 3.27 10.09
CA GLU A 276 -17.41 3.52 9.00
C GLU A 276 -15.97 3.22 9.43
N ARG A 277 -15.58 3.63 10.63
CA ARG A 277 -14.23 3.39 11.16
C ARG A 277 -13.93 1.91 11.31
N GLU A 278 -14.86 1.15 11.87
CA GLU A 278 -14.75 -0.31 11.96
C GLU A 278 -14.63 -0.95 10.58
N THR A 279 -15.43 -0.49 9.61
CA THR A 279 -15.43 -1.02 8.25
C THR A 279 -14.10 -0.78 7.54
N VAL A 280 -13.53 0.41 7.64
CA VAL A 280 -12.24 0.73 7.00
C VAL A 280 -11.14 -0.20 7.50
N ILE A 281 -11.02 -0.38 8.80
CA ILE A 281 -10.02 -1.29 9.41
C ILE A 281 -10.30 -2.73 9.01
N SER A 282 -11.55 -3.17 9.13
CA SER A 282 -11.95 -4.55 8.85
C SER A 282 -11.72 -4.95 7.39
N LEU A 283 -12.00 -4.05 6.46
CA LEU A 283 -11.82 -4.31 5.03
C LEU A 283 -10.34 -4.58 4.70
N GLN A 284 -9.43 -3.75 5.21
CA GLN A 284 -7.99 -3.94 5.02
C GLN A 284 -7.55 -5.32 5.53
N LEU A 285 -7.97 -5.68 6.72
CA LEU A 285 -7.57 -6.94 7.35
C LEU A 285 -8.22 -8.16 6.70
N MET A 286 -9.48 -8.06 6.30
CA MET A 286 -10.16 -9.14 5.57
C MET A 286 -9.54 -9.40 4.20
N ALA A 287 -9.09 -8.37 3.53
CA ALA A 287 -8.46 -8.47 2.21
C ALA A 287 -6.96 -8.81 2.26
N GLY A 288 -6.37 -8.85 3.44
CA GLY A 288 -4.93 -9.08 3.61
C GLY A 288 -4.05 -7.88 3.25
N GLY A 289 -4.65 -6.69 3.19
CA GLY A 289 -3.94 -5.46 2.92
C GLY A 289 -3.25 -4.88 4.15
N PRO A 290 -2.44 -3.83 3.96
CA PRO A 290 -1.78 -3.17 5.08
C PRO A 290 -2.76 -2.30 5.87
N VAL A 291 -2.57 -2.20 7.18
CA VAL A 291 -3.20 -1.15 7.99
C VAL A 291 -2.21 0.01 8.06
N ALA A 292 -2.35 0.94 7.12
CA ALA A 292 -1.44 2.07 6.96
C ALA A 292 -2.06 3.32 7.61
N ALA A 293 -1.83 3.49 8.90
CA ALA A 293 -2.38 4.61 9.65
C ALA A 293 -1.72 5.93 9.21
N ALA A 294 -2.54 6.85 8.72
CA ALA A 294 -2.12 8.19 8.30
C ALA A 294 -2.78 9.29 9.14
N ASP A 295 -3.50 8.93 10.19
CA ASP A 295 -3.90 9.88 11.22
C ASP A 295 -2.64 10.39 11.93
N GLN A 296 -2.62 11.68 12.24
CA GLN A 296 -1.52 12.27 12.99
C GLN A 296 -1.68 12.00 14.50
N TYR A 297 -0.57 11.89 15.21
CA TYR A 297 -0.61 11.67 16.66
C TYR A 297 -1.38 12.81 17.39
N THR A 298 -1.44 14.00 16.79
CA THR A 298 -2.16 15.15 17.32
C THR A 298 -3.67 15.13 17.03
N THR A 299 -4.10 14.31 16.05
CA THR A 299 -5.50 14.28 15.60
C THR A 299 -6.19 12.95 15.82
N ILE A 300 -5.44 11.88 16.08
CA ILE A 300 -5.98 10.53 16.20
C ILE A 300 -6.98 10.39 17.35
N GLY A 301 -6.70 11.01 18.50
CA GLY A 301 -7.61 11.03 19.64
C GLY A 301 -8.15 9.65 20.01
N ASN A 302 -9.45 9.58 20.27
CA ASN A 302 -10.14 8.34 20.63
C ASN A 302 -10.20 7.31 19.48
N ASN A 303 -9.85 7.69 18.26
CA ASN A 303 -9.83 6.75 17.13
C ASN A 303 -8.69 5.75 17.22
N LEU A 304 -7.72 5.96 18.12
CA LEU A 304 -6.67 4.98 18.38
C LEU A 304 -7.22 3.59 18.66
N LYS A 305 -8.34 3.50 19.38
CA LYS A 305 -8.98 2.21 19.73
C LYS A 305 -9.29 1.32 18.54
N PHE A 306 -9.58 1.90 17.37
CA PHE A 306 -9.87 1.12 16.15
C PHE A 306 -8.61 0.50 15.55
N TYR A 307 -7.45 1.09 15.78
CA TYR A 307 -6.17 0.59 15.29
C TYR A 307 -5.56 -0.52 16.16
N VAL A 308 -6.02 -0.68 17.39
CA VAL A 308 -5.35 -1.53 18.38
C VAL A 308 -6.22 -2.71 18.87
N ASN A 309 -7.15 -3.16 18.06
CA ASN A 309 -7.93 -4.36 18.33
C ASN A 309 -7.10 -5.61 18.03
N ASP A 310 -6.52 -6.22 19.05
CA ASP A 310 -5.59 -7.34 18.90
C ASP A 310 -6.24 -8.60 18.33
N GLU A 311 -7.49 -8.86 18.62
CA GLU A 311 -8.20 -10.02 18.04
C GLU A 311 -8.35 -9.87 16.53
N LEU A 312 -8.60 -8.66 16.06
CA LEU A 312 -8.71 -8.38 14.63
C LEU A 312 -7.33 -8.31 13.97
N LEU A 313 -6.36 -7.68 14.64
CA LEU A 313 -4.97 -7.58 14.13
C LEU A 313 -4.28 -8.94 14.05
N ALA A 314 -4.77 -9.95 14.78
CA ALA A 314 -4.29 -11.32 14.66
C ALA A 314 -4.42 -11.86 13.24
N LEU A 315 -5.34 -11.35 12.43
CA LEU A 315 -5.47 -11.70 11.02
C LEU A 315 -4.21 -11.31 10.24
N ASN A 316 -3.71 -10.10 10.47
CA ASN A 316 -2.47 -9.65 9.82
C ASN A 316 -1.27 -10.49 10.24
N LYS A 317 -1.14 -10.76 11.54
CA LYS A 317 -0.04 -11.60 12.07
C LYS A 317 -0.06 -13.01 11.51
N ASP A 318 -1.24 -13.53 11.23
CA ASP A 318 -1.44 -14.86 10.63
C ASP A 318 -1.09 -14.91 9.14
N GLY A 319 -0.97 -13.75 8.48
CA GLY A 319 -0.88 -13.68 7.02
C GLY A 319 -2.21 -14.01 6.34
N PHE A 320 -3.31 -13.83 7.05
CA PHE A 320 -4.66 -14.09 6.55
C PHE A 320 -4.98 -13.23 5.33
N VAL A 321 -5.55 -13.85 4.31
CA VAL A 321 -6.08 -13.16 3.13
C VAL A 321 -7.44 -13.75 2.82
N GLY A 322 -8.48 -12.96 3.03
CA GLY A 322 -9.85 -13.33 2.70
C GLY A 322 -10.18 -13.08 1.23
N LYS A 323 -11.31 -13.64 0.82
CA LYS A 323 -11.87 -13.46 -0.52
C LYS A 323 -13.33 -13.02 -0.41
N PRO A 324 -13.82 -12.18 -1.34
CA PRO A 324 -15.24 -11.92 -1.42
C PRO A 324 -15.99 -13.15 -1.97
N LEU A 325 -17.24 -13.30 -1.61
CA LEU A 325 -18.09 -14.36 -2.16
C LEU A 325 -18.32 -14.18 -3.66
N SER A 326 -18.26 -12.94 -4.15
CA SER A 326 -18.22 -12.60 -5.56
C SER A 326 -17.17 -11.50 -5.79
N ASP A 327 -16.34 -11.64 -6.81
CA ASP A 327 -15.37 -10.62 -7.22
C ASP A 327 -15.95 -9.63 -8.24
N LYS A 328 -17.25 -9.75 -8.53
CA LYS A 328 -17.95 -8.93 -9.50
C LYS A 328 -18.33 -7.59 -8.89
N LEU A 329 -17.89 -6.49 -9.48
CA LEU A 329 -18.31 -5.16 -9.05
C LEU A 329 -19.82 -4.99 -9.24
N GLY A 330 -20.50 -4.38 -8.26
CA GLY A 330 -21.95 -4.21 -8.27
C GLY A 330 -22.76 -5.42 -7.77
N ASP A 331 -22.14 -6.57 -7.55
CA ASP A 331 -22.80 -7.73 -6.95
C ASP A 331 -22.76 -7.61 -5.42
N LYS A 332 -23.91 -7.66 -4.76
CA LYS A 332 -23.97 -7.59 -3.29
C LYS A 332 -23.24 -8.71 -2.58
N LYS A 333 -22.98 -9.83 -3.22
CA LYS A 333 -22.16 -10.92 -2.69
C LYS A 333 -20.70 -10.52 -2.47
N ASN A 334 -20.26 -9.39 -3.04
CA ASN A 334 -18.93 -8.84 -2.76
C ASN A 334 -18.85 -8.17 -1.38
N GLU A 335 -19.96 -8.01 -0.67
CA GLU A 335 -20.02 -7.52 0.70
C GLU A 335 -19.85 -8.63 1.75
N ILE A 336 -19.71 -9.88 1.32
CA ILE A 336 -19.43 -11.04 2.17
C ILE A 336 -18.02 -11.53 1.85
N TRP A 337 -17.17 -11.53 2.86
CA TRP A 337 -15.76 -11.94 2.75
C TRP A 337 -15.49 -13.09 3.70
N TYR A 338 -14.61 -14.00 3.32
CA TYR A 338 -14.25 -15.14 4.14
C TYR A 338 -12.86 -15.66 3.81
N GLY A 339 -12.29 -16.39 4.76
CA GLY A 339 -11.01 -17.06 4.60
C GLY A 339 -10.68 -17.95 5.77
N LYS A 340 -9.55 -18.62 5.68
CA LYS A 340 -9.10 -19.58 6.68
C LYS A 340 -7.77 -19.14 7.27
N MET A 341 -7.67 -19.17 8.59
CA MET A 341 -6.43 -18.96 9.32
C MET A 341 -5.56 -20.22 9.31
N THR A 342 -4.28 -20.08 9.63
CA THR A 342 -3.33 -21.21 9.63
C THR A 342 -3.69 -22.29 10.64
N ASN A 343 -4.35 -21.92 11.75
CA ASN A 343 -4.80 -22.88 12.77
C ASN A 343 -6.09 -23.63 12.40
N GLY A 344 -6.68 -23.33 11.24
CA GLY A 344 -7.93 -23.95 10.79
C GLY A 344 -9.19 -23.17 11.10
N ASP A 345 -9.14 -22.12 11.92
CA ASP A 345 -10.29 -21.26 12.15
C ASP A 345 -10.64 -20.50 10.86
N TYR A 346 -11.94 -20.27 10.65
CA TYR A 346 -12.42 -19.42 9.57
C TYR A 346 -12.72 -18.02 10.09
N VAL A 347 -12.64 -17.05 9.21
CA VAL A 347 -13.06 -15.67 9.49
C VAL A 347 -14.04 -15.24 8.41
N VAL A 348 -15.15 -14.66 8.84
CA VAL A 348 -16.20 -14.15 7.96
C VAL A 348 -16.41 -12.67 8.25
N GLY A 349 -16.41 -11.86 7.21
CA GLY A 349 -16.75 -10.45 7.26
C GLY A 349 -18.05 -10.19 6.50
N LEU A 350 -19.02 -9.59 7.19
CA LEU A 350 -20.25 -9.10 6.61
C LEU A 350 -20.20 -7.58 6.60
N PHE A 351 -20.36 -6.98 5.40
CA PHE A 351 -20.32 -5.53 5.21
C PHE A 351 -21.64 -5.02 4.70
N ASN A 352 -21.98 -3.80 5.10
CA ASN A 352 -23.15 -3.09 4.58
C ASN A 352 -22.69 -1.78 3.95
N ARG A 353 -22.61 -1.76 2.64
CA ARG A 353 -22.19 -0.56 1.87
C ARG A 353 -23.33 0.42 1.64
N SER A 354 -24.56 0.10 2.04
CA SER A 354 -25.73 0.97 1.84
C SER A 354 -25.81 2.07 2.89
N ASP A 355 -26.61 3.07 2.60
CA ASP A 355 -26.82 4.21 3.49
C ASP A 355 -27.92 3.95 4.56
N ASN A 356 -28.43 2.74 4.64
CA ASN A 356 -29.45 2.32 5.59
C ASN A 356 -29.02 1.05 6.30
N THR A 357 -29.56 0.82 7.49
CA THR A 357 -29.42 -0.47 8.18
C THR A 357 -29.94 -1.60 7.27
N ALA A 358 -29.18 -2.67 7.16
CA ALA A 358 -29.52 -3.82 6.35
C ALA A 358 -29.22 -5.12 7.07
N SER A 359 -30.00 -6.13 6.75
CA SER A 359 -29.72 -7.51 7.18
C SER A 359 -28.77 -8.15 6.17
N VAL A 360 -27.65 -8.68 6.68
CA VAL A 360 -26.65 -9.40 5.87
C VAL A 360 -26.48 -10.78 6.48
N SER A 361 -26.43 -11.80 5.64
CA SER A 361 -26.42 -13.19 6.07
C SER A 361 -25.65 -14.07 5.08
N VAL A 362 -24.97 -15.10 5.62
CA VAL A 362 -24.35 -16.15 4.81
C VAL A 362 -24.50 -17.50 5.53
N LYS A 363 -24.87 -18.52 4.77
CA LYS A 363 -24.85 -19.91 5.25
C LYS A 363 -23.42 -20.41 5.18
N LEU A 364 -22.95 -21.08 6.22
CA LEU A 364 -21.60 -21.63 6.25
C LEU A 364 -21.37 -22.65 5.12
N SER A 365 -22.39 -23.39 4.73
CA SER A 365 -22.35 -24.32 3.59
C SER A 365 -22.05 -23.61 2.26
N ASP A 366 -22.44 -22.35 2.10
CA ASP A 366 -22.20 -21.56 0.89
C ASP A 366 -20.72 -21.12 0.76
N ILE A 367 -19.96 -21.21 1.83
CA ILE A 367 -18.52 -20.91 1.86
C ILE A 367 -17.66 -22.16 2.18
N GLY A 368 -18.24 -23.35 1.95
CA GLY A 368 -17.50 -24.61 2.09
C GLY A 368 -17.29 -25.11 3.49
N ILE A 369 -18.02 -24.58 4.46
CA ILE A 369 -17.95 -25.00 5.87
C ILE A 369 -19.16 -25.86 6.20
N SER A 370 -18.93 -27.08 6.67
CA SER A 370 -20.01 -28.00 7.05
C SER A 370 -20.29 -27.92 8.56
N GLY A 371 -21.60 -28.04 8.90
CA GLY A 371 -22.06 -28.07 10.26
C GLY A 371 -22.08 -26.70 10.94
N GLU A 372 -22.09 -26.76 12.27
CA GLU A 372 -22.06 -25.56 13.10
C GLU A 372 -20.66 -25.25 13.59
N LYS A 373 -20.38 -23.96 13.81
CA LYS A 373 -19.13 -23.48 14.40
C LYS A 373 -19.44 -22.54 15.55
N ASN A 374 -18.52 -22.46 16.50
CA ASN A 374 -18.55 -21.41 17.52
C ASN A 374 -18.24 -20.08 16.87
N VAL A 375 -19.06 -19.09 17.18
CA VAL A 375 -18.98 -17.74 16.57
C VAL A 375 -18.48 -16.76 17.61
N ARG A 376 -17.41 -16.02 17.29
CA ARG A 376 -16.90 -14.92 18.12
C ARG A 376 -16.86 -13.63 17.33
N ASP A 377 -17.54 -12.61 17.86
CA ASP A 377 -17.50 -11.25 17.29
C ASP A 377 -16.17 -10.58 17.66
N LEU A 378 -15.37 -10.23 16.66
CA LEU A 378 -14.03 -9.68 16.86
C LEU A 378 -14.02 -8.19 17.23
N TRP A 379 -15.10 -7.46 16.96
CA TRP A 379 -15.23 -6.07 17.40
C TRP A 379 -15.84 -5.96 18.80
N LYS A 380 -16.86 -6.76 19.10
CA LYS A 380 -17.51 -6.75 20.40
C LYS A 380 -16.79 -7.62 21.45
N HIS A 381 -15.86 -8.47 21.00
CA HIS A 381 -15.15 -9.42 21.87
C HIS A 381 -16.11 -10.34 22.63
N THR A 382 -17.14 -10.82 21.94
CA THR A 382 -18.19 -11.66 22.54
C THR A 382 -18.35 -12.98 21.82
N ASP A 383 -18.55 -14.05 22.58
CA ASP A 383 -18.92 -15.34 22.05
C ASP A 383 -20.44 -15.40 21.84
N GLU A 384 -20.86 -15.83 20.66
CA GLU A 384 -22.27 -15.84 20.25
C GLU A 384 -22.85 -17.24 20.12
N GLY A 385 -22.14 -18.26 20.64
CA GLY A 385 -22.58 -19.65 20.57
C GLY A 385 -22.33 -20.28 19.20
N LYS A 386 -22.94 -21.44 18.98
CA LYS A 386 -22.80 -22.20 17.75
C LYS A 386 -23.85 -21.78 16.74
N ALA A 387 -23.44 -21.71 15.47
CA ALA A 387 -24.32 -21.40 14.36
C ALA A 387 -23.85 -22.03 13.06
N SER A 388 -24.78 -22.30 12.15
CA SER A 388 -24.53 -22.70 10.77
C SER A 388 -24.82 -21.57 9.77
N VAL A 389 -25.31 -20.44 10.28
CA VAL A 389 -25.57 -19.21 9.52
C VAL A 389 -25.00 -18.05 10.32
N VAL A 390 -24.23 -17.19 9.66
CA VAL A 390 -23.78 -15.93 10.23
C VAL A 390 -24.68 -14.83 9.68
N SER A 391 -25.37 -14.12 10.53
CA SER A 391 -26.27 -13.04 10.13
C SER A 391 -26.24 -11.90 11.15
N ALA A 392 -26.52 -10.69 10.65
CA ALA A 392 -26.64 -9.52 11.50
C ALA A 392 -27.46 -8.43 10.83
N ASN A 393 -28.12 -7.61 11.63
CA ASN A 393 -28.59 -6.30 11.22
C ASN A 393 -27.43 -5.32 11.39
N ILE A 394 -26.92 -4.82 10.29
CA ILE A 394 -25.71 -4.00 10.25
C ILE A 394 -26.12 -2.55 9.93
N PRO A 395 -25.68 -1.59 10.77
CA PRO A 395 -25.97 -0.19 10.48
C PRO A 395 -25.38 0.24 9.15
N ALA A 396 -25.86 1.35 8.61
CA ALA A 396 -25.32 1.95 7.39
C ALA A 396 -23.79 2.03 7.47
N HIS A 397 -23.10 1.59 6.42
CA HIS A 397 -21.64 1.62 6.30
C HIS A 397 -20.88 0.72 7.31
N GLY A 398 -21.61 -0.09 8.06
CA GLY A 398 -21.03 -0.91 9.11
C GLY A 398 -20.60 -2.30 8.64
N CYS A 399 -20.12 -3.08 9.59
CA CYS A 399 -19.69 -4.45 9.36
C CYS A 399 -19.89 -5.32 10.60
N LYS A 400 -19.78 -6.62 10.38
CA LYS A 400 -19.63 -7.62 11.44
C LYS A 400 -18.51 -8.58 11.03
N ILE A 401 -17.53 -8.73 11.89
CA ILE A 401 -16.40 -9.63 11.64
C ILE A 401 -16.42 -10.71 12.72
N VAL A 402 -16.47 -11.96 12.29
CA VAL A 402 -16.52 -13.10 13.20
C VAL A 402 -15.45 -14.12 12.89
N LYS A 403 -14.94 -14.74 13.94
CA LYS A 403 -14.09 -15.93 13.86
C LYS A 403 -14.95 -17.16 14.15
N LEU A 404 -14.77 -18.18 13.33
CA LEU A 404 -15.49 -19.46 13.43
C LEU A 404 -14.49 -20.54 13.83
N SER A 405 -14.80 -21.26 14.89
CA SER A 405 -13.92 -22.31 15.42
C SER A 405 -14.71 -23.55 15.87
N ASP A 406 -14.01 -24.68 15.99
CA ASP A 406 -14.58 -25.91 16.50
C ASP A 406 -14.66 -25.93 18.02
N GLN A 407 -13.93 -25.06 18.70
CA GLN A 407 -13.85 -25.00 20.18
C GLN A 407 -14.15 -23.62 20.73
#